data_2de88d7ff58189f569249c4dd581ad22
#
_entry.id   2de88d7ff58189f569249c4dd581ad22
#
_cell.length_a   1.000
_cell.length_b   1.000
_cell.length_c   1.000
_cell.angle_alpha   90.00
_cell.angle_beta   90.00
_cell.angle_gamma   90.00
#
_symmetry.space_group_name_H-M   'P 1'
#
loop_
_entity.id
_entity.type
_entity.pdbx_description
1 polymer ?
#
loop_
_entity_poly.entity_id
_entity_poly.type
_entity_poly.pdbx_seq_one_letter_code
_entity_poly.pdbx_strand_id
1 'polypeptide(L)'
;MKHQEADFIVEVTSDDEIICRAPKQVEQRIRMADIAAVYVETNDTGPWGADVWWLLHDNTGQTQVAFPQLATGEDAALERLRQLPGFEVRGMNSGENGQFMCWPPSSS
;
A
#
# COMPACT_ATOMS: atom_id res chain seq x y z
N MET A 1 16.42 -16.71 -7.27
CA MET A 1 15.37 -16.81 -6.33
C MET A 1 14.44 -15.64 -6.38
N LYS A 2 13.24 -15.89 -6.14
CA LYS A 2 12.27 -14.87 -6.32
C LYS A 2 12.03 -14.08 -5.06
N HIS A 3 11.40 -12.96 -5.21
CA HIS A 3 11.01 -12.14 -4.08
C HIS A 3 9.91 -12.80 -3.31
N GLN A 4 9.96 -12.63 -2.02
CA GLN A 4 8.90 -13.01 -1.14
C GLN A 4 8.24 -11.75 -0.63
N GLU A 5 6.93 -11.70 -0.69
CA GLU A 5 6.22 -10.54 -0.16
C GLU A 5 6.57 -10.32 1.30
N ALA A 6 6.79 -11.41 2.04
CA ALA A 6 7.13 -11.31 3.45
C ALA A 6 8.48 -10.64 3.70
N ASP A 7 9.32 -10.51 2.67
CA ASP A 7 10.59 -9.79 2.81
C ASP A 7 10.37 -8.30 2.92
N PHE A 8 9.22 -7.80 2.51
CA PHE A 8 8.84 -6.41 2.74
C PHE A 8 8.27 -6.31 4.15
N ILE A 9 8.80 -5.39 4.92
CA ILE A 9 8.36 -5.22 6.30
C ILE A 9 7.71 -3.86 6.42
N VAL A 10 6.45 -3.86 6.83
CA VAL A 10 5.67 -2.64 7.00
C VAL A 10 5.44 -2.44 8.48
N GLU A 11 5.62 -1.22 8.95
CA GLU A 11 5.52 -0.92 10.35
C GLU A 11 4.74 0.36 10.55
N VAL A 12 3.87 0.38 11.57
CA VAL A 12 3.20 1.60 12.00
C VAL A 12 3.87 2.03 13.29
N THR A 13 4.44 3.22 13.30
CA THR A 13 5.21 3.69 14.45
C THR A 13 4.32 4.39 15.46
N SER A 14 4.87 4.63 16.63
CA SER A 14 4.14 5.38 17.66
C SER A 14 3.92 6.84 17.26
N ASP A 15 4.67 7.32 16.27
CA ASP A 15 4.48 8.66 15.74
C ASP A 15 3.46 8.71 14.61
N ASP A 16 2.75 7.63 14.43
CA ASP A 16 1.69 7.55 13.41
C ASP A 16 2.27 7.67 12.00
N GLU A 17 3.38 7.00 11.78
CA GLU A 17 4.02 6.90 10.47
C GLU A 17 3.94 5.47 9.98
N ILE A 18 3.80 5.32 8.67
CA ILE A 18 3.91 3.99 8.05
C ILE A 18 5.27 3.93 7.38
N ILE A 19 6.04 2.91 7.72
CA ILE A 19 7.39 2.71 7.20
C ILE A 19 7.42 1.35 6.51
N CYS A 20 8.06 1.33 5.35
CA CYS A 20 8.26 0.09 4.61
C CYS A 20 9.75 -0.12 4.37
N ARG A 21 10.22 -1.30 4.71
CA ARG A 21 11.61 -1.69 4.48
C ARG A 21 11.64 -2.93 3.61
N ALA A 22 12.56 -2.95 2.67
CA ALA A 22 12.74 -4.10 1.80
C ALA A 22 14.22 -4.33 1.62
N PRO A 23 14.63 -5.57 1.34
CA PRO A 23 16.07 -5.86 1.15
C PRO A 23 16.63 -5.03 0.00
N LYS A 24 17.79 -4.44 0.24
CA LYS A 24 18.53 -3.70 -0.78
C LYS A 24 17.78 -2.49 -1.31
N GLN A 25 16.83 -1.99 -0.59
CA GLN A 25 16.07 -0.81 -0.99
C GLN A 25 16.09 0.22 0.10
N VAL A 26 15.93 1.47 -0.32
CA VAL A 26 15.86 2.57 0.62
C VAL A 26 14.56 2.47 1.41
N GLU A 27 14.65 2.72 2.70
CA GLU A 27 13.47 2.74 3.54
C GLU A 27 12.51 3.83 3.08
N GLN A 28 11.23 3.49 3.03
CA GLN A 28 10.17 4.41 2.65
C GLN A 28 9.34 4.72 3.87
N ARG A 29 8.83 5.95 3.97
CA ARG A 29 7.98 6.32 5.09
C ARG A 29 7.06 7.46 4.71
N ILE A 30 5.91 7.51 5.38
CA ILE A 30 4.97 8.60 5.24
C ILE A 30 4.18 8.69 6.54
N ARG A 31 3.90 9.91 6.97
CA ARG A 31 3.04 10.11 8.14
C ARG A 31 1.59 9.95 7.72
N MET A 32 0.78 9.40 8.62
CA MET A 32 -0.64 9.29 8.33
C MET A 32 -1.25 10.63 7.94
N ALA A 33 -0.82 11.71 8.60
CA ALA A 33 -1.34 13.04 8.31
C ALA A 33 -0.97 13.53 6.92
N ASP A 34 0.07 12.97 6.33
CA ASP A 34 0.54 13.39 5.00
C ASP A 34 -0.03 12.54 3.88
N ILE A 35 -0.76 11.49 4.20
CA ILE A 35 -1.36 10.64 3.18
C ILE A 35 -2.52 11.38 2.55
N ALA A 36 -2.43 11.60 1.23
CA ALA A 36 -3.50 12.24 0.48
C ALA A 36 -4.34 11.23 -0.28
N ALA A 37 -3.78 10.06 -0.58
CA ALA A 37 -4.53 9.03 -1.29
C ALA A 37 -3.91 7.67 -1.03
N VAL A 38 -4.77 6.65 -1.06
CA VAL A 38 -4.35 5.26 -0.94
C VAL A 38 -4.89 4.52 -2.16
N TYR A 39 -4.01 3.83 -2.86
CA TYR A 39 -4.39 3.07 -4.04
C TYR A 39 -4.00 1.61 -3.89
N VAL A 40 -4.76 0.76 -4.55
CA VAL A 40 -4.37 -0.64 -4.78
C VAL A 40 -4.01 -0.74 -6.26
N GLU A 41 -2.83 -1.25 -6.54
CA GLU A 41 -2.42 -1.50 -7.92
C GLU A 41 -2.39 -3.00 -8.15
N THR A 42 -3.06 -3.46 -9.19
CA THR A 42 -3.05 -4.87 -9.55
C THR A 42 -2.29 -5.04 -10.85
N ASN A 43 -1.47 -6.08 -10.91
CA ASN A 43 -0.63 -6.31 -12.07
C ASN A 43 -0.43 -7.83 -12.20
N ASP A 44 -0.93 -8.40 -13.28
CA ASP A 44 -0.85 -9.84 -13.47
C ASP A 44 0.20 -10.24 -14.50
N THR A 45 1.16 -9.37 -14.77
CA THR A 45 2.19 -9.70 -15.75
C THR A 45 3.36 -10.46 -15.16
N GLY A 46 3.39 -10.64 -13.86
CA GLY A 46 4.47 -11.37 -13.23
C GLY A 46 4.34 -12.86 -13.43
N PRO A 47 5.44 -13.58 -13.28
CA PRO A 47 5.42 -15.03 -13.49
C PRO A 47 4.61 -15.79 -12.46
N TRP A 48 4.24 -15.13 -11.38
CA TRP A 48 3.49 -15.80 -10.32
C TRP A 48 2.04 -15.40 -10.31
N GLY A 49 1.58 -14.72 -11.37
CA GLY A 49 0.20 -14.30 -11.45
C GLY A 49 0.03 -12.89 -10.93
N ALA A 50 -1.17 -12.60 -10.47
CA ALA A 50 -1.51 -11.25 -10.08
C ALA A 50 -0.72 -10.80 -8.87
N ASP A 51 -0.14 -9.62 -8.96
CA ASP A 51 0.50 -8.95 -7.84
C ASP A 51 -0.41 -7.82 -7.40
N VAL A 52 -0.55 -7.67 -6.11
CA VAL A 52 -1.36 -6.61 -5.52
C VAL A 52 -0.46 -5.76 -4.66
N TRP A 53 -0.46 -4.46 -4.91
CA TRP A 53 0.39 -3.52 -4.20
C TRP A 53 -0.45 -2.42 -3.58
N TRP A 54 -0.05 -2.01 -2.40
CA TRP A 54 -0.63 -0.85 -1.73
C TRP A 54 0.26 0.34 -2.00
N LEU A 55 -0.32 1.45 -2.45
CA LEU A 55 0.42 2.67 -2.76
C LEU A 55 -0.11 3.79 -1.90
N LEU A 56 0.79 4.43 -1.16
CA LEU A 56 0.43 5.56 -0.30
C LEU A 56 1.01 6.82 -0.91
N HIS A 57 0.14 7.73 -1.31
CA HIS A 57 0.51 8.95 -2.02
C HIS A 57 0.43 10.16 -1.09
N ASP A 58 1.35 11.10 -1.27
CA ASP A 58 1.28 12.37 -0.55
C ASP A 58 0.46 13.37 -1.36
N ASN A 59 0.39 14.61 -0.87
CA ASN A 59 -0.45 15.61 -1.52
C ASN A 59 0.13 16.15 -2.82
N THR A 60 1.32 15.72 -3.21
CA THR A 60 1.86 16.05 -4.52
C THR A 60 1.52 14.98 -5.55
N GLY A 61 0.88 13.89 -5.13
CA GLY A 61 0.55 12.80 -6.01
C GLY A 61 1.66 11.77 -6.17
N GLN A 62 2.75 11.93 -5.43
CA GLN A 62 3.85 10.98 -5.50
C GLN A 62 3.64 9.84 -4.53
N THR A 63 4.01 8.63 -4.98
CA THR A 63 3.98 7.47 -4.12
C THR A 63 5.16 7.53 -3.16
N GLN A 64 4.87 7.65 -1.89
CA GLN A 64 5.92 7.70 -0.87
C GLN A 64 6.20 6.34 -0.27
N VAL A 65 5.19 5.48 -0.20
CA VAL A 65 5.35 4.13 0.34
C VAL A 65 4.58 3.18 -0.56
N ALA A 66 5.20 2.06 -0.90
CA ALA A 66 4.57 1.00 -1.66
C ALA A 66 4.96 -0.33 -1.05
N PHE A 67 3.98 -1.20 -0.81
CA PHE A 67 4.28 -2.52 -0.30
C PHE A 67 3.29 -3.53 -0.90
N PRO A 68 3.74 -4.76 -1.10
CA PRO A 68 2.86 -5.77 -1.69
C PRO A 68 1.90 -6.34 -0.67
N GLN A 69 0.82 -6.91 -1.17
CA GLN A 69 -0.05 -7.71 -0.32
C GLN A 69 0.76 -8.84 0.31
N LEU A 70 0.47 -9.16 1.54
CA LEU A 70 1.15 -10.21 2.31
C LEU A 70 2.53 -9.79 2.82
N ALA A 71 2.87 -8.52 2.72
CA ALA A 71 4.08 -8.04 3.37
C ALA A 71 3.97 -8.25 4.88
N THR A 72 5.11 -8.47 5.51
CA THR A 72 5.14 -8.61 6.96
C THR A 72 4.68 -7.31 7.60
N GLY A 73 3.68 -7.39 8.46
CA GLY A 73 3.13 -6.20 9.11
C GLY A 73 2.01 -5.53 8.33
N GLU A 74 1.61 -6.09 7.20
CA GLU A 74 0.52 -5.51 6.41
C GLU A 74 -0.73 -5.33 7.23
N ASP A 75 -1.05 -6.31 8.09
CA ASP A 75 -2.27 -6.24 8.88
C ASP A 75 -2.33 -5.00 9.75
N ALA A 76 -1.22 -4.66 10.40
CA ALA A 76 -1.19 -3.48 11.25
C ALA A 76 -1.34 -2.21 10.44
N ALA A 77 -0.70 -2.17 9.27
CA ALA A 77 -0.81 -1.00 8.40
C ALA A 77 -2.24 -0.83 7.90
N LEU A 78 -2.87 -1.92 7.47
CA LEU A 78 -4.24 -1.83 6.98
C LEU A 78 -5.21 -1.46 8.09
N GLU A 79 -4.97 -1.96 9.29
CA GLU A 79 -5.82 -1.60 10.42
C GLU A 79 -5.78 -0.09 10.65
N ARG A 80 -4.60 0.51 10.53
CA ARG A 80 -4.46 1.95 10.70
C ARG A 80 -5.11 2.71 9.54
N LEU A 81 -4.91 2.23 8.31
CA LEU A 81 -5.49 2.90 7.15
C LEU A 81 -7.01 2.83 7.17
N ARG A 82 -7.57 1.76 7.69
CA ARG A 82 -9.02 1.64 7.77
C ARG A 82 -9.67 2.67 8.67
N GLN A 83 -8.89 3.33 9.50
CA GLN A 83 -9.40 4.38 10.35
C GLN A 83 -9.56 5.70 9.62
N LEU A 84 -9.05 5.79 8.39
CA LEU A 84 -9.28 6.98 7.57
C LEU A 84 -10.76 7.06 7.20
N PRO A 85 -11.37 8.24 7.33
CA PRO A 85 -12.82 8.37 7.06
C PRO A 85 -13.12 8.01 5.60
N GLY A 86 -14.01 7.05 5.41
CA GLY A 86 -14.40 6.65 4.07
C GLY A 86 -13.45 5.69 3.38
N PHE A 87 -12.47 5.17 4.09
CA PHE A 87 -11.56 4.19 3.50
C PHE A 87 -12.33 2.94 3.09
N GLU A 88 -12.05 2.46 1.89
CA GLU A 88 -12.74 1.31 1.33
C GLU A 88 -11.77 0.52 0.48
N VAL A 89 -11.63 -0.77 0.76
CA VAL A 89 -10.73 -1.61 -0.04
C VAL A 89 -11.38 -1.87 -1.39
N ARG A 90 -10.66 -1.55 -2.45
CA ARG A 90 -11.14 -1.75 -3.81
C ARG A 90 -10.05 -2.40 -4.63
N GLY A 91 -10.47 -3.15 -5.65
CA GLY A 91 -9.56 -3.69 -6.63
C GLY A 91 -8.84 -4.96 -6.22
N MET A 92 -8.98 -5.40 -4.96
CA MET A 92 -8.24 -6.56 -4.50
C MET A 92 -8.62 -7.84 -5.22
N ASN A 93 -9.85 -7.92 -5.66
CA ASN A 93 -10.34 -9.12 -6.35
C ASN A 93 -10.48 -8.92 -7.84
N SER A 94 -9.94 -7.81 -8.35
CA SER A 94 -10.05 -7.54 -9.77
C SER A 94 -9.11 -8.44 -10.55
N GLY A 95 -9.57 -8.96 -11.65
CA GLY A 95 -8.72 -9.70 -12.56
C GLY A 95 -8.05 -8.83 -13.58
N GLU A 96 -8.23 -7.52 -13.50
CA GLU A 96 -7.67 -6.58 -14.47
C GLU A 96 -6.51 -5.83 -13.87
N ASN A 97 -5.56 -5.46 -14.70
CA ASN A 97 -4.47 -4.59 -14.29
C ASN A 97 -4.99 -3.17 -14.13
N GLY A 98 -4.53 -2.48 -13.10
CA GLY A 98 -4.92 -1.10 -12.92
C GLY A 98 -4.70 -0.63 -11.52
N GLN A 99 -5.10 0.61 -11.28
CA GLN A 99 -5.02 1.22 -9.96
C GLN A 99 -6.43 1.57 -9.51
N PHE A 100 -6.71 1.28 -8.26
CA PHE A 100 -8.03 1.49 -7.68
C PHE A 100 -7.87 2.34 -6.43
N MET A 101 -8.54 3.49 -6.39
CA MET A 101 -8.41 4.39 -5.26
C MET A 101 -9.27 3.91 -4.11
N CYS A 102 -8.62 3.65 -2.98
CA CYS A 102 -9.30 3.20 -1.77
C CYS A 102 -9.60 4.36 -0.84
N TRP A 103 -8.87 5.45 -0.98
CA TRP A 103 -9.07 6.63 -0.14
C TRP A 103 -8.44 7.83 -0.86
N PRO A 104 -9.02 9.00 -0.82
CA PRO A 104 -10.29 9.34 -0.21
C PRO A 104 -11.46 8.73 -0.98
N PRO A 105 -12.66 8.69 -0.38
CA PRO A 105 -13.79 8.12 -1.10
C PRO A 105 -14.11 8.94 -2.33
N SER A 106 -14.55 8.23 -3.36
CA SER A 106 -14.92 8.89 -4.59
C SER A 106 -16.13 9.78 -4.34
N SER A 107 -16.07 10.99 -4.86
CA SER A 107 -17.15 11.95 -4.69
C SER A 107 -17.97 12.03 -5.94
N SER A 108 -18.27 11.10 -6.57
CA SER A 108 -19.06 11.16 -7.80
C SER A 108 -20.50 11.58 -7.55
#